data_a2929ec7fff2bd5ffa95fed25a964178
#
_entry.id   a2929ec7fff2bd5ffa95fed25a964178
#
_cell.length_a   1.000
_cell.length_b   1.000
_cell.length_c   1.000
_cell.angle_alpha   90.00
_cell.angle_beta   90.00
_cell.angle_gamma   90.00
#
_symmetry.space_group_name_H-M   'P 1'
#
loop_
_entity.id
_entity.type
_entity.pdbx_description
1 polymer ?
#
loop_
_entity_poly.entity_id
_entity_poly.type
_entity_poly.pdbx_seq_one_letter_code
_entity_poly.pdbx_strand_id
1 'polypeptide(L)'
;MTPLVIAQISDLHIKPPGALAYGKVDTAAALARCVTELNRLAPRPQLVVISGDLADTSLPAEYDHLTALLAPLQIPFAAVPGNHDDRALMRAALPDQPYASATGALNLVHQAGALDIILLDSSVPGAPHGTLDAATLSWLDATLAASTTRPALLFLHHPPFVTGITHMDVQNLRNAADLATLLHRHPRARLVAAGHVHRATLTTFAGIAATICPAPNHAVALDLDAHLPPSFRVEPPAFHLHARFPGDDFGHVVTHHVPIGDFDSPHPFFSADGRLL
;
A
#
# COMPACT_ATOMS: atom_id res chain seq x y z
N MET A 1 20.03 -6.01 16.94
CA MET A 1 19.97 -6.01 15.47
C MET A 1 18.77 -5.19 15.04
N THR A 2 18.93 -4.26 14.11
CA THR A 2 17.84 -3.36 13.66
C THR A 2 16.86 -4.12 12.75
N PRO A 3 15.55 -4.00 12.93
CA PRO A 3 14.57 -4.59 12.03
C PRO A 3 14.64 -3.96 10.64
N LEU A 4 14.27 -4.76 9.64
CA LEU A 4 14.01 -4.26 8.29
C LEU A 4 12.55 -3.81 8.23
N VAL A 5 12.33 -2.54 7.92
CA VAL A 5 11.00 -1.91 7.96
C VAL A 5 10.63 -1.36 6.59
N ILE A 6 9.43 -1.69 6.11
CA ILE A 6 8.80 -1.15 4.91
C ILE A 6 7.54 -0.41 5.34
N ALA A 7 7.39 0.84 4.96
CA ALA A 7 6.14 1.57 5.14
C ALA A 7 5.25 1.37 3.92
N GLN A 8 3.94 1.24 4.14
CA GLN A 8 2.94 1.24 3.08
C GLN A 8 1.96 2.39 3.32
N ILE A 9 1.78 3.22 2.30
CA ILE A 9 0.69 4.20 2.18
C ILE A 9 -0.13 3.86 0.94
N SER A 10 -1.38 4.27 0.88
CA SER A 10 -2.28 3.96 -0.22
C SER A 10 -3.37 5.01 -0.35
N ASP A 11 -4.01 5.06 -1.51
CA ASP A 11 -5.26 5.82 -1.70
C ASP A 11 -5.08 7.31 -1.35
N LEU A 12 -4.09 7.92 -1.98
CA LEU A 12 -3.72 9.31 -1.73
C LEU A 12 -4.72 10.29 -2.32
N HIS A 13 -5.33 9.96 -3.47
CA HIS A 13 -6.36 10.75 -4.16
C HIS A 13 -6.01 12.23 -4.29
N ILE A 14 -4.78 12.51 -4.73
CA ILE A 14 -4.30 13.90 -4.85
C ILE A 14 -5.08 14.62 -5.94
N LYS A 15 -5.63 15.77 -5.55
CA LYS A 15 -6.34 16.72 -6.42
C LYS A 15 -5.39 17.83 -6.90
N PRO A 16 -5.77 18.60 -7.93
CA PRO A 16 -5.05 19.83 -8.25
C PRO A 16 -4.95 20.76 -7.02
N PRO A 17 -3.91 21.63 -6.94
CA PRO A 17 -3.72 22.52 -5.79
C PRO A 17 -4.98 23.32 -5.42
N GLY A 18 -5.35 23.28 -4.14
CA GLY A 18 -6.52 23.99 -3.60
C GLY A 18 -7.86 23.29 -3.79
N ALA A 19 -7.92 22.16 -4.50
CA ALA A 19 -9.14 21.37 -4.65
C ALA A 19 -9.28 20.31 -3.55
N LEU A 20 -10.53 20.04 -3.14
CA LEU A 20 -10.86 19.04 -2.12
C LEU A 20 -11.46 17.79 -2.78
N ALA A 21 -11.08 16.62 -2.32
CA ALA A 21 -11.77 15.40 -2.70
C ALA A 21 -13.18 15.40 -2.09
N TYR A 22 -14.17 15.06 -2.92
CA TYR A 22 -15.60 15.10 -2.55
C TYR A 22 -16.07 16.46 -1.96
N GLY A 23 -15.36 17.56 -2.28
CA GLY A 23 -15.64 18.88 -1.73
C GLY A 23 -15.42 19.02 -0.22
N LYS A 24 -14.74 18.06 0.43
CA LYS A 24 -14.63 17.98 1.89
C LYS A 24 -13.23 17.58 2.39
N VAL A 25 -12.51 16.74 1.69
CA VAL A 25 -11.27 16.14 2.18
C VAL A 25 -10.06 16.82 1.54
N ASP A 26 -9.22 17.45 2.34
CA ASP A 26 -7.92 18.01 1.92
C ASP A 26 -6.87 16.88 1.89
N THR A 27 -6.82 16.19 0.76
CA THR A 27 -5.90 15.06 0.56
C THR A 27 -4.44 15.52 0.47
N ALA A 28 -4.18 16.74 0.01
CA ALA A 28 -2.84 17.32 -0.03
C ALA A 28 -2.29 17.57 1.37
N ALA A 29 -3.06 18.21 2.24
CA ALA A 29 -2.67 18.40 3.64
C ALA A 29 -2.50 17.08 4.38
N ALA A 30 -3.34 16.06 4.05
CA ALA A 30 -3.23 14.73 4.62
C ALA A 30 -1.92 14.04 4.22
N LEU A 31 -1.53 14.08 2.93
CA LEU A 31 -0.26 13.53 2.46
C LEU A 31 0.94 14.27 3.07
N ALA A 32 0.90 15.59 3.16
CA ALA A 32 1.98 16.36 3.78
C ALA A 32 2.22 15.96 5.26
N ARG A 33 1.15 15.73 6.02
CA ARG A 33 1.25 15.19 7.39
C ARG A 33 1.82 13.77 7.39
N CYS A 34 1.36 12.91 6.50
CA CYS A 34 1.85 11.53 6.37
C CYS A 34 3.36 11.50 6.07
N VAL A 35 3.84 12.32 5.13
CA VAL A 35 5.28 12.46 4.80
C VAL A 35 6.07 12.92 6.02
N THR A 36 5.53 13.86 6.80
CA THR A 36 6.16 14.34 8.03
C THR A 36 6.32 13.18 9.05
N GLU A 37 5.27 12.39 9.26
CA GLU A 37 5.31 11.24 10.18
C GLU A 37 6.25 10.14 9.69
N LEU A 38 6.25 9.82 8.40
CA LEU A 38 7.17 8.86 7.80
C LEU A 38 8.64 9.25 8.04
N ASN A 39 8.96 10.55 7.87
CA ASN A 39 10.32 11.06 8.09
C ASN A 39 10.78 11.03 9.55
N ARG A 40 9.84 11.00 10.52
CA ARG A 40 10.11 10.93 11.96
C ARG A 40 10.35 9.51 12.48
N LEU A 41 10.02 8.49 11.68
CA LEU A 41 10.11 7.11 12.15
C LEU A 41 11.53 6.69 12.49
N ALA A 42 11.66 5.97 13.61
CA ALA A 42 12.89 5.35 14.07
C ALA A 42 12.61 3.89 14.52
N PRO A 43 13.20 2.86 13.89
CA PRO A 43 14.13 2.97 12.78
C PRO A 43 13.45 3.50 11.49
N ARG A 44 14.23 4.24 10.69
CA ARG A 44 13.74 4.76 9.40
C ARG A 44 13.40 3.59 8.47
N PRO A 45 12.21 3.58 7.82
CA PRO A 45 11.90 2.59 6.81
C PRO A 45 12.90 2.62 5.65
N GLN A 46 13.18 1.46 5.07
CA GLN A 46 14.08 1.34 3.92
C GLN A 46 13.37 1.67 2.61
N LEU A 47 12.05 1.57 2.58
CA LEU A 47 11.21 1.88 1.43
C LEU A 47 9.83 2.31 1.90
N VAL A 48 9.24 3.26 1.20
CA VAL A 48 7.79 3.53 1.23
C VAL A 48 7.17 2.90 0.00
N VAL A 49 6.19 2.05 0.17
CA VAL A 49 5.34 1.52 -0.91
C VAL A 49 4.07 2.34 -1.01
N ILE A 50 3.74 2.82 -2.22
CA ILE A 50 2.46 3.49 -2.52
C ILE A 50 1.63 2.52 -3.34
N SER A 51 0.60 1.94 -2.72
CA SER A 51 -0.17 0.84 -3.29
C SER A 51 -1.43 1.28 -4.06
N GLY A 52 -1.30 2.33 -4.86
CA GLY A 52 -2.30 2.78 -5.82
C GLY A 52 -3.14 3.98 -5.39
N ASP A 53 -3.95 4.46 -6.32
CA ASP A 53 -4.78 5.66 -6.23
C ASP A 53 -3.98 6.89 -5.77
N LEU A 54 -2.93 7.18 -6.54
CA LEU A 54 -2.04 8.33 -6.31
C LEU A 54 -2.75 9.64 -6.64
N ALA A 55 -3.35 9.72 -7.83
CA ALA A 55 -4.19 10.82 -8.31
C ALA A 55 -5.68 10.50 -8.09
N ASP A 56 -6.56 11.51 -8.12
CA ASP A 56 -7.99 11.29 -7.93
C ASP A 56 -8.75 11.11 -9.25
N THR A 57 -8.36 11.80 -10.30
CA THR A 57 -9.03 11.79 -11.61
C THR A 57 -8.06 11.68 -12.80
N SER A 58 -6.82 11.28 -12.54
CA SER A 58 -5.77 11.12 -13.57
C SER A 58 -5.49 12.39 -14.39
N LEU A 59 -5.49 13.56 -13.77
CA LEU A 59 -5.10 14.79 -14.44
C LEU A 59 -3.58 15.01 -14.31
N PRO A 60 -2.87 15.52 -15.33
CA PRO A 60 -1.45 15.86 -15.22
C PRO A 60 -1.14 16.74 -14.01
N ALA A 61 -1.98 17.75 -13.71
CA ALA A 61 -1.81 18.65 -12.58
C ALA A 61 -1.91 17.94 -11.22
N GLU A 62 -2.58 16.79 -11.13
CA GLU A 62 -2.64 15.98 -9.91
C GLU A 62 -1.31 15.27 -9.68
N TYR A 63 -0.69 14.73 -10.73
CA TYR A 63 0.64 14.12 -10.65
C TYR A 63 1.75 15.13 -10.38
N ASP A 64 1.68 16.34 -10.98
CA ASP A 64 2.60 17.44 -10.68
C ASP A 64 2.50 17.83 -9.18
N HIS A 65 1.27 17.92 -8.68
CA HIS A 65 1.03 18.23 -7.27
C HIS A 65 1.51 17.09 -6.35
N LEU A 66 1.24 15.84 -6.71
CA LEU A 66 1.72 14.64 -6.00
C LEU A 66 3.25 14.66 -5.86
N THR A 67 3.97 14.87 -6.96
CA THR A 67 5.44 14.87 -6.93
C THR A 67 5.99 16.00 -6.06
N ALA A 68 5.36 17.17 -6.08
CA ALA A 68 5.72 18.27 -5.18
C ALA A 68 5.48 17.92 -3.69
N LEU A 69 4.38 17.24 -3.38
CA LEU A 69 4.06 16.80 -2.02
C LEU A 69 4.97 15.66 -1.52
N LEU A 70 5.46 14.81 -2.42
CA LEU A 70 6.41 13.75 -2.10
C LEU A 70 7.87 14.22 -2.04
N ALA A 71 8.21 15.38 -2.61
CA ALA A 71 9.58 15.89 -2.64
C ALA A 71 10.26 16.00 -1.25
N PRO A 72 9.54 16.33 -0.14
CA PRO A 72 10.13 16.32 1.20
C PRO A 72 10.36 14.93 1.80
N LEU A 73 9.86 13.85 1.19
CA LEU A 73 10.06 12.49 1.70
C LEU A 73 11.53 12.10 1.61
N GLN A 74 12.12 11.74 2.75
CA GLN A 74 13.55 11.39 2.88
C GLN A 74 13.82 9.88 2.72
N ILE A 75 12.79 9.10 2.39
CA ILE A 75 12.84 7.66 2.23
C ILE A 75 12.57 7.36 0.77
N PRO A 76 13.33 6.46 0.11
CA PRO A 76 13.01 6.04 -1.24
C PRO A 76 11.60 5.44 -1.30
N PHE A 77 10.89 5.63 -2.40
CA PHE A 77 9.58 5.05 -2.58
C PHE A 77 9.44 4.26 -3.87
N ALA A 78 8.50 3.34 -3.88
CA ALA A 78 8.04 2.61 -5.06
C ALA A 78 6.52 2.66 -5.13
N ALA A 79 5.96 2.77 -6.33
CA ALA A 79 4.53 2.96 -6.51
C ALA A 79 3.96 2.11 -7.65
N VAL A 80 2.72 1.66 -7.49
CA VAL A 80 1.90 1.04 -8.55
C VAL A 80 0.58 1.80 -8.68
N PRO A 81 -0.06 1.77 -9.85
CA PRO A 81 -1.34 2.44 -10.03
C PRO A 81 -2.48 1.73 -9.32
N GLY A 82 -3.50 2.50 -8.93
CA GLY A 82 -4.84 2.03 -8.64
C GLY A 82 -5.79 2.25 -9.82
N ASN A 83 -7.10 2.14 -9.56
CA ASN A 83 -8.11 2.36 -10.60
C ASN A 83 -8.34 3.84 -10.94
N HIS A 84 -7.92 4.75 -10.08
CA HIS A 84 -7.95 6.19 -10.33
C HIS A 84 -6.73 6.70 -11.10
N ASP A 85 -5.72 5.87 -11.36
CA ASP A 85 -4.48 6.28 -11.99
C ASP A 85 -4.43 5.96 -13.49
N ASP A 86 -3.78 6.83 -14.26
CA ASP A 86 -3.39 6.57 -15.64
C ASP A 86 -1.93 6.12 -15.71
N ARG A 87 -1.67 4.95 -16.32
CA ARG A 87 -0.33 4.37 -16.42
C ARG A 87 0.67 5.25 -17.16
N ALA A 88 0.22 5.94 -18.22
CA ALA A 88 1.13 6.77 -19.03
C ALA A 88 1.52 8.05 -18.26
N LEU A 89 0.56 8.69 -17.62
CA LEU A 89 0.79 9.89 -16.81
C LEU A 89 1.62 9.55 -15.57
N MET A 90 1.33 8.44 -14.89
CA MET A 90 2.11 7.98 -13.74
C MET A 90 3.56 7.67 -14.13
N ARG A 91 3.78 6.99 -15.26
CA ARG A 91 5.13 6.74 -15.79
C ARG A 91 5.89 8.03 -16.11
N ALA A 92 5.21 9.00 -16.69
CA ALA A 92 5.80 10.30 -17.01
C ALA A 92 6.16 11.11 -15.74
N ALA A 93 5.30 11.06 -14.73
CA ALA A 93 5.49 11.78 -13.47
C ALA A 93 6.55 11.12 -12.56
N LEU A 94 6.76 9.81 -12.66
CA LEU A 94 7.68 9.02 -11.84
C LEU A 94 8.73 8.30 -12.71
N PRO A 95 9.60 9.04 -13.43
CA PRO A 95 10.52 8.46 -14.43
C PRO A 95 11.58 7.55 -13.81
N ASP A 96 11.90 7.72 -12.54
CA ASP A 96 12.92 6.95 -11.83
C ASP A 96 12.41 5.60 -11.31
N GLN A 97 11.13 5.29 -11.49
CA GLN A 97 10.57 3.99 -11.04
C GLN A 97 11.01 2.87 -12.01
N PRO A 98 11.61 1.78 -11.49
CA PRO A 98 12.17 0.71 -12.31
C PRO A 98 11.11 -0.29 -12.77
N TYR A 99 10.08 0.16 -13.48
CA TYR A 99 9.04 -0.72 -13.98
C TYR A 99 9.58 -1.80 -14.91
N ALA A 100 9.13 -3.04 -14.74
CA ALA A 100 9.62 -4.21 -15.47
C ALA A 100 9.36 -4.15 -16.99
N SER A 101 8.40 -3.33 -17.42
CA SER A 101 8.06 -3.13 -18.83
C SER A 101 8.02 -1.65 -19.16
N ALA A 102 8.52 -1.29 -20.32
CA ALA A 102 8.41 0.07 -20.85
C ALA A 102 6.96 0.43 -21.27
N THR A 103 6.13 -0.57 -21.51
CA THR A 103 4.71 -0.43 -21.90
C THR A 103 3.89 -1.46 -21.12
N GLY A 104 2.58 -1.24 -20.98
CA GLY A 104 1.69 -2.13 -20.26
C GLY A 104 1.73 -1.94 -18.74
N ALA A 105 1.61 -3.02 -17.98
CA ALA A 105 1.52 -3.01 -16.54
C ALA A 105 2.79 -2.44 -15.86
N LEU A 106 2.59 -1.67 -14.80
CA LEU A 106 3.66 -1.01 -14.04
C LEU A 106 4.17 -1.92 -12.90
N ASN A 107 4.50 -3.16 -13.21
CA ASN A 107 5.07 -4.10 -12.23
C ASN A 107 6.53 -3.76 -11.93
N LEU A 108 6.96 -3.93 -10.69
CA LEU A 108 8.37 -3.76 -10.32
C LEU A 108 8.77 -4.64 -9.13
N VAL A 109 10.08 -4.88 -9.01
CA VAL A 109 10.69 -5.48 -7.83
C VAL A 109 11.70 -4.51 -7.25
N HIS A 110 11.60 -4.27 -5.95
CA HIS A 110 12.61 -3.56 -5.17
C HIS A 110 13.23 -4.50 -4.15
N GLN A 111 14.55 -4.55 -4.08
CA GLN A 111 15.26 -5.34 -3.06
C GLN A 111 15.58 -4.47 -1.85
N ALA A 112 14.93 -4.75 -0.74
CA ALA A 112 15.19 -4.09 0.53
C ALA A 112 15.90 -5.08 1.47
N GLY A 113 17.22 -4.98 1.57
CA GLY A 113 18.02 -5.90 2.36
C GLY A 113 17.77 -7.36 1.97
N ALA A 114 17.25 -8.17 2.93
CA ALA A 114 16.94 -9.58 2.71
C ALA A 114 15.50 -9.84 2.24
N LEU A 115 14.74 -8.81 1.82
CA LEU A 115 13.37 -8.94 1.31
C LEU A 115 13.29 -8.56 -0.18
N ASP A 116 12.45 -9.27 -0.91
CA ASP A 116 11.94 -8.82 -2.20
C ASP A 116 10.60 -8.13 -1.98
N ILE A 117 10.49 -6.87 -2.39
CA ILE A 117 9.28 -6.07 -2.36
C ILE A 117 8.75 -6.06 -3.79
N ILE A 118 7.67 -6.79 -4.02
CA ILE A 118 7.09 -7.00 -5.35
C ILE A 118 5.81 -6.18 -5.45
N LEU A 119 5.78 -5.23 -6.37
CA LEU A 119 4.62 -4.40 -6.62
C LEU A 119 3.96 -4.86 -7.93
N LEU A 120 2.66 -5.12 -7.87
CA LEU A 120 1.84 -5.64 -8.98
C LEU A 120 0.82 -4.60 -9.40
N ASP A 121 0.86 -4.21 -10.64
CA ASP A 121 -0.16 -3.37 -11.25
C ASP A 121 -1.41 -4.22 -11.55
N SER A 122 -2.42 -4.05 -10.71
CA SER A 122 -3.73 -4.70 -10.87
C SER A 122 -4.76 -3.82 -11.57
N SER A 123 -4.41 -2.60 -12.00
CA SER A 123 -5.34 -1.69 -12.64
C SER A 123 -5.82 -2.20 -14.00
N VAL A 124 -7.05 -1.88 -14.34
CA VAL A 124 -7.65 -2.14 -15.67
C VAL A 124 -8.09 -0.81 -16.23
N PRO A 125 -7.52 -0.32 -17.35
CA PRO A 125 -7.89 0.98 -17.89
C PRO A 125 -9.40 1.15 -18.08
N GLY A 126 -9.96 2.20 -17.46
CA GLY A 126 -11.39 2.53 -17.53
C GLY A 126 -12.31 1.63 -16.70
N ALA A 127 -11.77 0.79 -15.81
CA ALA A 127 -12.58 -0.05 -14.93
C ALA A 127 -12.21 0.13 -13.46
N PRO A 128 -13.18 0.07 -12.53
CA PRO A 128 -12.91 0.22 -11.11
C PRO A 128 -12.39 -1.06 -10.45
N HIS A 129 -12.45 -2.21 -11.12
CA HIS A 129 -11.98 -3.50 -10.61
C HIS A 129 -10.57 -3.81 -11.06
N GLY A 130 -9.91 -4.69 -10.32
CA GLY A 130 -8.57 -5.17 -10.64
C GLY A 130 -8.55 -6.47 -11.43
N THR A 131 -7.47 -6.68 -12.18
CA THR A 131 -7.11 -7.96 -12.79
C THR A 131 -5.59 -8.01 -12.99
N LEU A 132 -4.97 -9.13 -12.67
CA LEU A 132 -3.59 -9.43 -13.06
C LEU A 132 -3.65 -10.15 -14.41
N ASP A 133 -3.16 -9.53 -15.48
CA ASP A 133 -3.15 -10.17 -16.79
C ASP A 133 -2.16 -11.34 -16.86
N ALA A 134 -2.25 -12.15 -17.92
CA ALA A 134 -1.40 -13.33 -18.06
C ALA A 134 0.10 -12.99 -18.08
N ALA A 135 0.47 -11.81 -18.61
CA ALA A 135 1.86 -11.37 -18.63
C ALA A 135 2.35 -11.02 -17.22
N THR A 136 1.53 -10.34 -16.42
CA THR A 136 1.81 -10.03 -15.01
C THR A 136 1.91 -11.29 -14.16
N LEU A 137 0.98 -12.25 -14.31
CA LEU A 137 1.04 -13.53 -13.59
C LEU A 137 2.30 -14.33 -13.95
N SER A 138 2.65 -14.40 -15.25
CA SER A 138 3.85 -15.06 -15.74
C SER A 138 5.13 -14.40 -15.21
N TRP A 139 5.16 -13.07 -15.20
CA TRP A 139 6.27 -12.29 -14.64
C TRP A 139 6.41 -12.50 -13.13
N LEU A 140 5.29 -12.55 -12.39
CA LEU A 140 5.29 -12.82 -10.95
C LEU A 140 5.81 -14.23 -10.65
N ASP A 141 5.37 -15.24 -11.40
CA ASP A 141 5.82 -16.64 -11.26
C ASP A 141 7.34 -16.73 -11.42
N ALA A 142 7.89 -16.16 -12.51
CA ALA A 142 9.31 -16.11 -12.76
C ALA A 142 10.07 -15.33 -11.66
N THR A 143 9.53 -14.19 -11.23
CA THR A 143 10.12 -13.37 -10.16
C THR A 143 10.19 -14.13 -8.84
N LEU A 144 9.11 -14.83 -8.46
CA LEU A 144 9.08 -15.63 -7.25
C LEU A 144 9.99 -16.87 -7.37
N ALA A 145 10.14 -17.45 -8.53
CA ALA A 145 11.05 -18.58 -8.76
C ALA A 145 12.54 -18.19 -8.74
N ALA A 146 12.88 -16.91 -8.98
CA ALA A 146 14.26 -16.45 -9.05
C ALA A 146 15.04 -16.55 -7.73
N SER A 147 14.35 -16.71 -6.60
CA SER A 147 14.96 -16.97 -5.28
C SER A 147 14.12 -17.97 -4.50
N THR A 148 14.76 -18.88 -3.80
CA THR A 148 14.08 -19.84 -2.89
C THR A 148 14.22 -19.46 -1.42
N THR A 149 15.10 -18.52 -1.09
CA THR A 149 15.48 -18.21 0.30
C THR A 149 15.06 -16.81 0.74
N ARG A 150 14.93 -15.86 -0.20
CA ARG A 150 14.57 -14.48 0.15
C ARG A 150 13.04 -14.35 0.28
N PRO A 151 12.50 -13.99 1.45
CA PRO A 151 11.07 -13.75 1.60
C PRO A 151 10.59 -12.62 0.66
N ALA A 152 9.36 -12.74 0.18
CA ALA A 152 8.72 -11.76 -0.69
C ALA A 152 7.47 -11.16 -0.04
N LEU A 153 7.34 -9.83 -0.14
CA LEU A 153 6.12 -9.09 0.21
C LEU A 153 5.50 -8.60 -1.10
N LEU A 154 4.23 -8.91 -1.31
CA LEU A 154 3.50 -8.54 -2.51
C LEU A 154 2.57 -7.36 -2.19
N PHE A 155 2.63 -6.35 -3.05
CA PHE A 155 1.78 -5.16 -2.95
C PHE A 155 1.00 -4.99 -4.26
N LEU A 156 -0.29 -4.74 -4.15
CA LEU A 156 -1.17 -4.44 -5.28
C LEU A 156 -2.26 -3.50 -4.80
N HIS A 157 -2.99 -2.87 -5.73
CA HIS A 157 -4.05 -1.96 -5.31
C HIS A 157 -5.31 -2.72 -4.88
N HIS A 158 -5.85 -3.58 -5.75
CA HIS A 158 -7.13 -4.25 -5.52
C HIS A 158 -6.99 -5.48 -4.61
N PRO A 159 -7.75 -5.56 -3.49
CA PRO A 159 -7.72 -6.72 -2.60
C PRO A 159 -8.12 -8.01 -3.32
N PRO A 160 -7.40 -9.14 -3.08
CA PRO A 160 -7.80 -10.43 -3.64
C PRO A 160 -8.79 -11.20 -2.74
N PHE A 161 -9.46 -10.53 -1.80
CA PHE A 161 -10.38 -11.14 -0.85
C PHE A 161 -11.57 -10.22 -0.55
N VAL A 162 -12.66 -10.82 -0.08
CA VAL A 162 -13.91 -10.13 0.29
C VAL A 162 -13.75 -9.43 1.63
N THR A 163 -14.20 -8.18 1.72
CA THR A 163 -14.16 -7.34 2.94
C THR A 163 -15.50 -7.31 3.67
N GLY A 164 -16.59 -7.67 3.00
CA GLY A 164 -17.96 -7.52 3.46
C GLY A 164 -18.59 -6.18 3.11
N ILE A 165 -17.81 -5.23 2.57
CA ILE A 165 -18.33 -3.94 2.08
C ILE A 165 -18.72 -4.14 0.62
N THR A 166 -20.00 -4.45 0.38
CA THR A 166 -20.50 -5.00 -0.90
C THR A 166 -20.14 -4.14 -2.11
N HIS A 167 -20.24 -2.82 -2.03
CA HIS A 167 -19.95 -1.93 -3.15
C HIS A 167 -18.44 -1.85 -3.47
N MET A 168 -17.57 -2.21 -2.53
CA MET A 168 -16.13 -2.34 -2.75
C MET A 168 -15.79 -3.74 -3.26
N ASP A 169 -16.41 -4.78 -2.72
CA ASP A 169 -16.09 -6.17 -3.07
C ASP A 169 -16.36 -6.51 -4.54
N VAL A 170 -17.34 -5.84 -5.17
CA VAL A 170 -17.58 -5.99 -6.64
C VAL A 170 -16.48 -5.36 -7.50
N GLN A 171 -15.59 -4.58 -6.92
CA GLN A 171 -14.47 -3.89 -7.55
C GLN A 171 -13.10 -4.46 -7.17
N ASN A 172 -13.05 -5.53 -6.39
CA ASN A 172 -11.83 -6.22 -5.98
C ASN A 172 -11.09 -6.89 -7.17
N LEU A 173 -10.00 -7.59 -6.88
CA LEU A 173 -9.25 -8.36 -7.86
C LEU A 173 -10.10 -9.52 -8.41
N ARG A 174 -10.49 -9.48 -9.68
CA ARG A 174 -11.42 -10.47 -10.27
C ARG A 174 -10.83 -11.85 -10.43
N ASN A 175 -9.54 -11.95 -10.71
CA ASN A 175 -8.86 -13.24 -10.88
C ASN A 175 -8.00 -13.61 -9.65
N ALA A 176 -8.51 -13.37 -8.47
CA ALA A 176 -7.86 -13.72 -7.21
C ALA A 176 -7.52 -15.22 -7.11
N ALA A 177 -8.33 -16.09 -7.70
CA ALA A 177 -8.08 -17.54 -7.73
C ALA A 177 -6.78 -17.92 -8.50
N ASP A 178 -6.46 -17.19 -9.58
CA ASP A 178 -5.22 -17.40 -10.33
C ASP A 178 -4.01 -17.00 -9.49
N LEU A 179 -4.10 -15.86 -8.81
CA LEU A 179 -3.07 -15.41 -7.86
C LEU A 179 -2.90 -16.41 -6.71
N ALA A 180 -3.99 -16.92 -6.12
CA ALA A 180 -3.92 -17.90 -5.05
C ALA A 180 -3.23 -19.20 -5.52
N THR A 181 -3.59 -19.69 -6.71
CA THR A 181 -2.97 -20.87 -7.32
C THR A 181 -1.47 -20.67 -7.53
N LEU A 182 -1.05 -19.49 -7.97
CA LEU A 182 0.36 -19.16 -8.14
C LEU A 182 1.07 -19.13 -6.79
N LEU A 183 0.52 -18.45 -5.78
CA LEU A 183 1.15 -18.28 -4.47
C LEU A 183 1.34 -19.60 -3.72
N HIS A 184 0.44 -20.60 -3.90
CA HIS A 184 0.61 -21.92 -3.32
C HIS A 184 1.88 -22.64 -3.79
N ARG A 185 2.43 -22.29 -4.96
CA ARG A 185 3.69 -22.84 -5.46
C ARG A 185 4.93 -22.12 -4.92
N HIS A 186 4.74 -20.96 -4.29
CA HIS A 186 5.83 -20.06 -3.86
C HIS A 186 5.79 -19.76 -2.36
N PRO A 187 6.26 -20.70 -1.50
CA PRO A 187 6.17 -20.54 -0.04
C PRO A 187 7.00 -19.37 0.52
N ARG A 188 7.85 -18.74 -0.31
CA ARG A 188 8.58 -17.52 0.10
C ARG A 188 7.72 -16.25 0.10
N ALA A 189 6.54 -16.24 -0.48
CA ALA A 189 5.58 -15.15 -0.31
C ALA A 189 5.06 -15.15 1.14
N ARG A 190 5.16 -14.01 1.83
CA ARG A 190 4.86 -13.89 3.27
C ARG A 190 3.74 -12.92 3.59
N LEU A 191 3.45 -12.00 2.67
CA LEU A 191 2.42 -10.98 2.83
C LEU A 191 1.84 -10.64 1.47
N VAL A 192 0.52 -10.46 1.45
CA VAL A 192 -0.20 -9.77 0.37
C VAL A 192 -0.83 -8.51 0.96
N ALA A 193 -0.40 -7.35 0.50
CA ALA A 193 -0.84 -6.06 1.02
C ALA A 193 -1.52 -5.24 -0.08
N ALA A 194 -2.72 -4.76 0.18
CA ALA A 194 -3.56 -4.03 -0.79
C ALA A 194 -3.91 -2.63 -0.31
N GLY A 195 -4.58 -1.85 -1.17
CA GLY A 195 -5.23 -0.58 -0.91
C GLY A 195 -6.73 -0.63 -1.20
N HIS A 196 -7.24 0.37 -1.94
CA HIS A 196 -8.57 0.45 -2.53
C HIS A 196 -9.74 0.67 -1.57
N VAL A 197 -9.71 0.13 -0.36
CA VAL A 197 -10.80 0.23 0.62
C VAL A 197 -10.52 1.32 1.66
N HIS A 198 -9.32 1.90 1.65
CA HIS A 198 -8.87 2.97 2.55
C HIS A 198 -8.98 2.63 4.04
N ARG A 199 -9.16 1.36 4.38
CA ARG A 199 -9.48 0.90 5.73
C ARG A 199 -8.57 -0.25 6.13
N ALA A 200 -7.97 -0.16 7.32
CA ALA A 200 -7.19 -1.26 7.85
C ALA A 200 -8.03 -2.53 7.97
N THR A 201 -7.63 -3.56 7.24
CA THR A 201 -8.29 -4.87 7.24
C THR A 201 -7.23 -5.96 7.28
N LEU A 202 -7.49 -7.03 8.00
CA LEU A 202 -6.59 -8.18 8.13
C LEU A 202 -7.36 -9.48 7.89
N THR A 203 -6.77 -10.36 7.09
CA THR A 203 -7.26 -11.71 6.83
C THR A 203 -6.11 -12.63 6.44
N THR A 204 -6.42 -13.82 5.95
CA THR A 204 -5.49 -14.71 5.24
C THR A 204 -5.96 -14.93 3.81
N PHE A 205 -5.03 -14.93 2.87
CA PHE A 205 -5.28 -15.22 1.47
C PHE A 205 -4.24 -16.24 0.98
N ALA A 206 -4.67 -17.33 0.36
CA ALA A 206 -3.78 -18.43 -0.09
C ALA A 206 -2.86 -18.96 1.03
N GLY A 207 -3.33 -18.96 2.28
CA GLY A 207 -2.55 -19.38 3.45
C GLY A 207 -1.51 -18.38 3.95
N ILE A 208 -1.48 -17.16 3.40
CA ILE A 208 -0.54 -16.08 3.72
C ILE A 208 -1.30 -14.94 4.40
N ALA A 209 -0.63 -14.20 5.28
CA ALA A 209 -1.22 -12.97 5.85
C ALA A 209 -1.59 -11.99 4.72
N ALA A 210 -2.78 -11.41 4.79
CA ALA A 210 -3.26 -10.46 3.81
C ALA A 210 -3.85 -9.23 4.50
N THR A 211 -3.49 -8.03 4.04
CA THR A 211 -3.90 -6.76 4.64
C THR A 211 -4.37 -5.75 3.61
N ILE A 212 -5.24 -4.82 4.04
CA ILE A 212 -5.52 -3.59 3.32
C ILE A 212 -4.98 -2.43 4.14
N CYS A 213 -4.21 -1.57 3.49
CA CYS A 213 -3.66 -0.36 4.10
C CYS A 213 -4.76 0.67 4.33
N PRO A 214 -4.82 1.32 5.48
CA PRO A 214 -5.67 2.50 5.65
C PRO A 214 -5.12 3.67 4.84
N ALA A 215 -6.01 4.58 4.44
CA ALA A 215 -5.60 5.80 3.75
C ALA A 215 -5.19 6.91 4.75
N PRO A 216 -4.30 7.83 4.36
CA PRO A 216 -3.91 8.95 5.20
C PRO A 216 -4.93 10.08 5.26
N ASN A 217 -6.10 9.93 4.62
CA ASN A 217 -7.06 11.01 4.39
C ASN A 217 -8.50 10.65 4.81
N HIS A 218 -9.14 9.68 4.19
CA HIS A 218 -10.50 9.24 4.50
C HIS A 218 -10.62 7.72 4.33
N ALA A 219 -11.65 7.11 4.90
CA ALA A 219 -11.93 5.69 4.79
C ALA A 219 -13.28 5.44 4.12
N VAL A 220 -13.42 4.38 3.34
CA VAL A 220 -14.73 3.86 2.97
C VAL A 220 -15.48 3.50 4.26
N ALA A 221 -16.74 3.88 4.40
CA ALA A 221 -17.50 3.58 5.61
C ALA A 221 -17.57 2.06 5.83
N LEU A 222 -17.31 1.63 7.06
CA LEU A 222 -17.50 0.22 7.43
C LEU A 222 -18.99 -0.07 7.51
N ASP A 223 -19.52 -0.51 6.40
CA ASP A 223 -20.93 -0.76 6.23
C ASP A 223 -21.14 -2.16 5.67
N LEU A 224 -21.53 -3.07 6.54
CA LEU A 224 -21.71 -4.48 6.22
C LEU A 224 -23.18 -4.79 5.80
N ASP A 225 -24.05 -3.77 5.79
CA ASP A 225 -25.39 -3.88 5.22
C ASP A 225 -25.36 -3.51 3.74
N ALA A 226 -25.60 -4.49 2.87
CA ALA A 226 -25.59 -4.32 1.42
C ALA A 226 -26.64 -3.34 0.87
N HIS A 227 -27.62 -2.93 1.69
CA HIS A 227 -28.68 -1.99 1.30
C HIS A 227 -28.31 -0.52 1.54
N LEU A 228 -27.22 -0.26 2.29
CA LEU A 228 -26.78 1.09 2.53
C LEU A 228 -26.04 1.67 1.34
N PRO A 229 -26.19 2.97 1.05
CA PRO A 229 -25.50 3.59 -0.09
C PRO A 229 -24.00 3.69 0.16
N PRO A 230 -23.15 3.60 -0.89
CA PRO A 230 -21.74 3.86 -0.77
C PRO A 230 -21.44 5.18 -0.07
N SER A 231 -20.57 5.17 0.93
CA SER A 231 -20.23 6.37 1.68
C SER A 231 -18.78 6.32 2.20
N PHE A 232 -18.25 7.48 2.57
CA PHE A 232 -16.94 7.60 3.20
C PHE A 232 -17.03 8.28 4.57
N ARG A 233 -15.99 8.09 5.38
CA ARG A 233 -15.82 8.76 6.68
C ARG A 233 -14.45 9.37 6.77
N VAL A 234 -14.38 10.51 7.46
CA VAL A 234 -13.09 11.05 7.90
C VAL A 234 -12.81 10.42 9.27
N GLU A 235 -12.05 9.34 9.26
CA GLU A 235 -11.58 8.62 10.45
C GLU A 235 -10.13 9.02 10.75
N PRO A 236 -9.57 8.64 11.91
CA PRO A 236 -8.15 8.87 12.17
C PRO A 236 -7.29 8.32 11.05
N PRO A 237 -6.48 9.16 10.39
CA PRO A 237 -5.64 8.72 9.28
C PRO A 237 -4.53 7.80 9.78
N ALA A 238 -4.08 6.88 8.93
CA ALA A 238 -3.03 5.95 9.31
C ALA A 238 -2.30 5.39 8.09
N PHE A 239 -1.23 4.65 8.33
CA PHE A 239 -0.50 3.83 7.37
C PHE A 239 -0.06 2.51 8.01
N HIS A 240 0.51 1.59 7.22
CA HIS A 240 1.08 0.35 7.74
C HIS A 240 2.61 0.39 7.76
N LEU A 241 3.20 -0.24 8.79
CA LEU A 241 4.60 -0.62 8.82
C LEU A 241 4.72 -2.15 8.83
N HIS A 242 5.44 -2.68 7.86
CA HIS A 242 5.76 -4.10 7.76
C HIS A 242 7.19 -4.32 8.23
N ALA A 243 7.37 -4.97 9.36
CA ALA A 243 8.67 -5.18 9.99
C ALA A 243 9.08 -6.65 9.96
N ARG A 244 10.32 -6.91 9.53
CA ARG A 244 10.98 -8.20 9.66
C ARG A 244 12.13 -8.08 10.65
N PHE A 245 12.16 -8.98 11.63
CA PHE A 245 13.16 -8.96 12.70
C PHE A 245 14.31 -9.93 12.39
N PRO A 246 15.58 -9.53 12.61
CA PRO A 246 16.73 -10.43 12.52
C PRO A 246 16.65 -11.53 13.58
N GLY A 247 17.02 -12.77 13.20
CA GLY A 247 16.96 -13.92 14.11
C GLY A 247 15.58 -14.58 14.21
N ASP A 248 14.59 -14.08 13.46
CA ASP A 248 13.35 -14.81 13.26
C ASP A 248 13.53 -15.86 12.16
N ASP A 249 13.83 -17.08 12.58
CA ASP A 249 14.07 -18.22 11.67
C ASP A 249 12.81 -18.65 10.90
N PHE A 250 11.63 -18.24 11.36
CA PHE A 250 10.36 -18.50 10.67
C PHE A 250 10.09 -17.49 9.54
N GLY A 251 10.82 -16.36 9.51
CA GLY A 251 10.70 -15.33 8.48
C GLY A 251 9.38 -14.58 8.53
N HIS A 252 8.83 -14.40 9.75
CA HIS A 252 7.58 -13.65 9.94
C HIS A 252 7.74 -12.18 9.54
N VAL A 253 6.63 -11.61 9.12
CA VAL A 253 6.46 -10.18 8.90
C VAL A 253 5.36 -9.70 9.83
N VAL A 254 5.69 -8.74 10.68
CA VAL A 254 4.72 -8.11 11.58
C VAL A 254 4.24 -6.82 10.93
N THR A 255 2.92 -6.66 10.81
CA THR A 255 2.32 -5.43 10.31
C THR A 255 1.79 -4.62 11.49
N HIS A 256 2.28 -3.38 11.62
CA HIS A 256 1.78 -2.41 12.58
C HIS A 256 0.88 -1.40 11.88
N HIS A 257 -0.26 -1.10 12.49
CA HIS A 257 -1.10 0.03 12.12
C HIS A 257 -0.58 1.28 12.84
N VAL A 258 -0.22 2.31 12.10
CA VAL A 258 0.38 3.53 12.62
C VAL A 258 -0.53 4.71 12.37
N PRO A 259 -1.21 5.25 13.39
CA PRO A 259 -2.03 6.46 13.26
C PRO A 259 -1.17 7.68 12.92
N ILE A 260 -1.73 8.59 12.11
CA ILE A 260 -1.13 9.89 11.77
C ILE A 260 -1.85 10.95 12.59
N GLY A 261 -1.11 11.70 13.40
CA GLY A 261 -1.69 12.78 14.22
C GLY A 261 -0.77 13.22 15.35
N ASP A 262 -1.19 14.29 16.00
CA ASP A 262 -0.52 14.77 17.20
C ASP A 262 -1.07 13.98 18.40
N PHE A 263 -0.31 13.02 18.86
CA PHE A 263 -0.59 12.24 20.05
C PHE A 263 0.33 12.67 21.17
N ASP A 264 -0.14 12.47 22.40
CA ASP A 264 0.71 12.70 23.57
C ASP A 264 1.97 11.82 23.47
N SER A 265 3.10 12.38 23.89
CA SER A 265 4.43 11.73 23.79
C SER A 265 4.44 10.40 24.51
N PRO A 266 5.29 9.44 24.12
CA PRO A 266 5.39 8.18 24.83
C PRO A 266 5.80 8.43 26.28
N HIS A 267 5.01 7.86 27.20
CA HIS A 267 5.27 7.90 28.64
C HIS A 267 6.01 6.62 29.06
N PRO A 268 7.05 6.72 29.89
CA PRO A 268 7.72 5.54 30.40
C PRO A 268 6.80 4.76 31.34
N PHE A 269 6.84 3.44 31.28
CA PHE A 269 6.18 2.59 32.28
C PHE A 269 6.96 2.51 33.60
N PHE A 270 8.24 2.85 33.56
CA PHE A 270 9.15 2.73 34.70
C PHE A 270 9.89 4.04 34.93
N SER A 271 10.08 4.38 36.18
CA SER A 271 10.97 5.45 36.63
C SER A 271 12.43 5.14 36.31
N ALA A 272 13.32 6.14 36.45
CA ALA A 272 14.75 5.96 36.18
C ALA A 272 15.43 4.91 37.08
N ASP A 273 14.88 4.62 38.27
CA ASP A 273 15.33 3.60 39.21
C ASP A 273 14.67 2.22 38.96
N GLY A 274 13.89 2.07 37.89
CA GLY A 274 13.30 0.80 37.45
C GLY A 274 11.99 0.40 38.12
N ARG A 275 11.35 1.29 38.87
CA ARG A 275 10.02 1.05 39.46
C ARG A 275 8.92 1.33 38.49
N LEU A 276 7.87 0.53 38.53
CA LEU A 276 6.63 0.79 37.80
C LEU A 276 6.01 2.12 38.28
N LEU A 277 5.67 3.01 37.34
CA LEU A 277 5.07 4.33 37.60
C LEU A 277 3.57 4.21 37.87
#